data_11ab4785594bd3389757b4cde1054b0b
#
_entry.id   11ab4785594bd3389757b4cde1054b0b
#
_cell.length_a   1.000
_cell.length_b   1.000
_cell.length_c   1.000
_cell.angle_alpha   90.00
_cell.angle_beta   90.00
_cell.angle_gamma   90.00
#
_symmetry.space_group_name_H-M   'P 1'
#
loop_
_entity.id
_entity.type
_entity.pdbx_description
1 polymer ?
#
loop_
_entity_poly.entity_id
_entity_poly.type
_entity_poly.pdbx_seq_one_letter_code
_entity_poly.pdbx_strand_id
1 'polypeptide(L)'
;MALVPLAMKGHYFHVYDIKVKSGRGDEFVELFNKFDYGDNNPFHRSAAQVKDGVLCRDTEDPDHFYLIGEWRDIDEHRRIREFVAREIRPEFVKLIEGGHFVPKYAEIVSMTPQEVLDKAAAAE
;
A
#
# COMPACT_ATOMS: atom_id res chain seq x y z
N MET A 1 -26.72 6.16 -1.44
CA MET A 1 -25.60 5.94 -2.38
C MET A 1 -25.04 4.53 -2.15
N ALA A 2 -24.83 3.78 -3.23
CA ALA A 2 -24.31 2.43 -3.10
C ALA A 2 -22.82 2.43 -2.73
N LEU A 3 -22.40 1.43 -1.97
CA LEU A 3 -20.99 1.18 -1.73
C LEU A 3 -20.34 0.71 -3.03
N VAL A 4 -19.02 0.84 -3.10
CA VAL A 4 -18.22 0.25 -4.18
C VAL A 4 -17.22 -0.71 -3.55
N PRO A 5 -16.86 -1.80 -4.24
CA PRO A 5 -15.85 -2.71 -3.71
C PRO A 5 -14.50 -2.00 -3.52
N LEU A 6 -13.76 -2.40 -2.51
CA LEU A 6 -12.44 -1.84 -2.25
C LEU A 6 -11.47 -2.14 -3.40
N ALA A 7 -11.59 -3.33 -3.97
CA ALA A 7 -10.66 -3.82 -5.00
C ALA A 7 -11.34 -4.88 -5.87
N MET A 8 -10.70 -5.27 -6.95
CA MET A 8 -11.27 -6.18 -7.95
C MET A 8 -10.78 -7.61 -7.74
N LYS A 9 -11.72 -8.57 -7.80
CA LYS A 9 -11.40 -9.99 -7.81
C LYS A 9 -10.41 -10.29 -8.95
N GLY A 10 -9.42 -11.09 -8.66
CA GLY A 10 -8.38 -11.46 -9.62
C GLY A 10 -7.16 -10.55 -9.59
N HIS A 11 -7.26 -9.40 -8.95
CA HIS A 11 -6.11 -8.55 -8.68
C HIS A 11 -5.45 -8.96 -7.36
N TYR A 12 -4.42 -8.20 -6.97
CA TYR A 12 -3.60 -8.52 -5.81
C TYR A 12 -3.41 -7.29 -4.95
N PHE A 13 -3.32 -7.48 -3.63
CA PHE A 13 -2.76 -6.46 -2.75
C PHE A 13 -1.29 -6.74 -2.50
N HIS A 14 -0.45 -5.70 -2.53
CA HIS A 14 0.76 -5.76 -1.75
C HIS A 14 0.42 -5.24 -0.37
N VAL A 15 0.97 -5.87 0.65
CA VAL A 15 0.77 -5.45 2.04
C VAL A 15 2.13 -5.42 2.71
N TYR A 16 2.56 -4.24 3.13
CA TYR A 16 3.78 -4.08 3.92
C TYR A 16 3.38 -3.94 5.38
N ASP A 17 3.99 -4.76 6.21
CA ASP A 17 3.88 -4.65 7.65
C ASP A 17 5.19 -4.02 8.13
N ILE A 18 5.12 -2.77 8.59
CA ILE A 18 6.30 -1.96 8.85
C ILE A 18 6.35 -1.58 10.32
N LYS A 19 7.41 -2.02 11.01
CA LYS A 19 7.67 -1.58 12.38
C LYS A 19 8.74 -0.50 12.37
N VAL A 20 8.38 0.67 12.87
CA VAL A 20 9.25 1.83 12.96
C VAL A 20 9.91 1.85 14.34
N LYS A 21 11.12 2.37 14.41
CA LYS A 21 11.83 2.54 15.67
C LYS A 21 10.99 3.33 16.66
N SER A 22 11.04 2.92 17.93
CA SER A 22 10.20 3.48 18.98
C SER A 22 10.25 5.01 19.03
N GLY A 23 9.09 5.64 19.04
CA GLY A 23 8.95 7.09 19.12
C GLY A 23 9.18 7.82 17.81
N ARG A 24 9.45 7.10 16.72
CA ARG A 24 9.81 7.74 15.43
C ARG A 24 8.68 7.67 14.39
N GLY A 25 7.47 7.28 14.80
CA GLY A 25 6.34 7.12 13.87
C GLY A 25 6.00 8.39 13.08
N ASP A 26 5.90 9.53 13.74
CA ASP A 26 5.55 10.78 13.06
C ASP A 26 6.63 11.20 12.07
N GLU A 27 7.88 11.05 12.45
CA GLU A 27 9.00 11.34 11.55
C GLU A 27 8.98 10.40 10.33
N PHE A 28 8.63 9.13 10.56
CA PHE A 28 8.51 8.17 9.47
C PHE A 28 7.45 8.62 8.45
N VAL A 29 6.29 9.09 8.93
CA VAL A 29 5.23 9.59 8.03
C VAL A 29 5.73 10.75 7.19
N GLU A 30 6.45 11.70 7.82
CA GLU A 30 6.99 12.85 7.09
C GLU A 30 7.98 12.44 6.00
N LEU A 31 8.90 11.53 6.31
CA LEU A 31 9.90 11.07 5.33
C LEU A 31 9.26 10.19 4.26
N PHE A 32 8.25 9.39 4.64
CA PHE A 32 7.51 8.60 3.66
C PHE A 32 6.78 9.51 2.67
N ASN A 33 6.09 10.53 3.16
CA ASN A 33 5.39 11.48 2.30
C ASN A 33 6.34 12.23 1.38
N LYS A 34 7.52 12.57 1.86
CA LYS A 34 8.53 13.23 1.05
C LYS A 34 8.91 12.39 -0.17
N PHE A 35 9.08 11.10 0.03
CA PHE A 35 9.33 10.17 -1.08
C PHE A 35 8.08 9.99 -1.93
N ASP A 36 6.94 9.76 -1.30
CA ASP A 36 5.70 9.41 -1.99
C ASP A 36 5.19 10.56 -2.88
N TYR A 37 5.31 11.79 -2.41
CA TYR A 37 4.84 12.97 -3.16
C TYR A 37 5.85 13.46 -4.18
N GLY A 38 7.06 12.94 -4.15
CA GLY A 38 8.12 13.37 -5.04
C GLY A 38 7.97 12.81 -6.45
N ASP A 39 8.62 13.46 -7.40
CA ASP A 39 8.57 13.07 -8.82
C ASP A 39 9.35 11.77 -9.08
N ASN A 40 10.14 11.31 -8.11
CA ASN A 40 11.02 10.17 -8.27
C ASN A 40 10.44 8.87 -7.69
N ASN A 41 9.12 8.76 -7.65
CA ASN A 41 8.44 7.56 -7.18
C ASN A 41 7.95 6.74 -8.38
N PRO A 42 8.66 5.66 -8.76
CA PRO A 42 8.30 4.90 -9.96
C PRO A 42 7.00 4.10 -9.81
N PHE A 43 6.52 3.86 -8.58
CA PHE A 43 5.25 3.18 -8.39
C PHE A 43 4.09 3.97 -9.00
N HIS A 44 4.14 5.30 -8.95
CA HIS A 44 3.07 6.15 -9.47
C HIS A 44 2.98 6.15 -11.00
N ARG A 45 4.02 5.64 -11.67
CA ARG A 45 4.04 5.57 -13.14
C ARG A 45 3.68 4.19 -13.67
N SER A 46 3.48 3.22 -12.80
CA SER A 46 3.25 1.85 -13.24
C SER A 46 1.81 1.61 -13.67
N ALA A 47 1.62 1.12 -14.90
CA ALA A 47 0.31 0.71 -15.38
C ALA A 47 -0.20 -0.57 -14.70
N ALA A 48 0.69 -1.29 -14.00
CA ALA A 48 0.31 -2.50 -13.27
C ALA A 48 -0.38 -2.18 -11.94
N GLN A 49 -0.21 -0.98 -11.40
CA GLN A 49 -0.92 -0.54 -10.21
C GLN A 49 -2.30 -0.02 -10.59
N VAL A 50 -3.33 -0.53 -9.93
CA VAL A 50 -4.72 -0.17 -10.25
C VAL A 50 -5.12 1.14 -9.58
N LYS A 51 -4.76 1.26 -8.30
CA LYS A 51 -5.01 2.45 -7.49
C LYS A 51 -3.78 2.69 -6.64
N ASP A 52 -3.52 3.96 -6.35
CA ASP A 52 -2.39 4.32 -5.51
C ASP A 52 -2.55 3.70 -4.12
N GLY A 53 -1.43 3.31 -3.53
CA GLY A 53 -1.40 2.73 -2.21
C GLY A 53 -1.62 3.77 -1.12
N VAL A 54 -1.98 3.30 0.05
CA VAL A 54 -2.15 4.16 1.22
C VAL A 54 -1.32 3.63 2.38
N LEU A 55 -0.78 4.56 3.17
CA LEU A 55 -0.06 4.23 4.39
C LEU A 55 -1.03 4.36 5.56
N CYS A 56 -1.19 3.28 6.31
CA CYS A 56 -2.08 3.24 7.47
C CYS A 56 -1.27 3.07 8.74
N ARG A 57 -1.65 3.78 9.80
CA ARG A 57 -1.06 3.61 11.12
C ARG A 57 -1.96 2.68 11.93
N ASP A 58 -1.36 1.73 12.64
CA ASP A 58 -2.09 0.88 13.56
C ASP A 58 -2.72 1.74 14.65
N THR A 59 -3.99 1.50 14.96
CA THR A 59 -4.71 2.32 15.93
C THR A 59 -4.22 2.13 17.37
N GLU A 60 -3.50 1.05 17.65
CA GLU A 60 -3.03 0.71 18.99
C GLU A 60 -1.52 0.85 19.15
N ASP A 61 -0.79 1.08 18.06
CA ASP A 61 0.66 1.23 18.10
C ASP A 61 1.08 2.34 17.14
N PRO A 62 1.47 3.52 17.63
CA PRO A 62 1.80 4.66 16.77
C PRO A 62 3.04 4.48 15.92
N ASP A 63 3.83 3.43 16.18
CA ASP A 63 5.06 3.14 15.43
C ASP A 63 4.90 1.92 14.51
N HIS A 64 3.67 1.44 14.32
CA HIS A 64 3.39 0.29 13.46
C HIS A 64 2.51 0.74 12.29
N PHE A 65 2.93 0.39 11.08
CA PHE A 65 2.28 0.86 9.86
C PHE A 65 2.02 -0.27 8.89
N TYR A 66 1.02 -0.06 8.03
CA TYR A 66 0.71 -0.94 6.91
C TYR A 66 0.65 -0.10 5.65
N LEU A 67 1.31 -0.54 4.61
CA LEU A 67 1.23 0.09 3.29
C LEU A 67 0.55 -0.89 2.35
N ILE A 68 -0.57 -0.48 1.75
CA ILE A 68 -1.45 -1.37 1.00
C ILE A 68 -1.76 -0.74 -0.36
N GLY A 69 -1.67 -1.52 -1.42
CA GLY A 69 -2.06 -1.06 -2.76
C GLY A 69 -2.52 -2.22 -3.62
N GLU A 70 -3.36 -1.92 -4.61
CA GLU A 70 -3.94 -2.92 -5.51
C GLU A 70 -3.16 -2.98 -6.83
N TRP A 71 -2.78 -4.21 -7.24
CA TRP A 71 -1.95 -4.45 -8.41
C TRP A 71 -2.55 -5.50 -9.33
N ARG A 72 -2.37 -5.31 -10.64
CA ARG A 72 -2.71 -6.34 -11.63
C ARG A 72 -1.62 -7.40 -11.72
N ASP A 73 -0.37 -7.02 -11.46
CA ASP A 73 0.80 -7.86 -11.66
C ASP A 73 1.79 -7.65 -10.50
N ILE A 74 1.93 -8.66 -9.66
CA ILE A 74 2.83 -8.57 -8.50
C ILE A 74 4.30 -8.71 -8.88
N ASP A 75 4.62 -9.32 -10.02
CA ASP A 75 6.00 -9.40 -10.47
C ASP A 75 6.51 -8.00 -10.82
N GLU A 76 5.65 -7.17 -11.40
CA GLU A 76 5.99 -5.78 -11.68
C GLU A 76 6.20 -4.99 -10.40
N HIS A 77 5.38 -5.24 -9.37
CA HIS A 77 5.59 -4.62 -8.07
C HIS A 77 6.95 -5.00 -7.49
N ARG A 78 7.32 -6.29 -7.55
CA ARG A 78 8.61 -6.76 -7.05
C ARG A 78 9.76 -6.09 -7.78
N ARG A 79 9.65 -5.97 -9.09
CA ARG A 79 10.69 -5.34 -9.93
C ARG A 79 10.89 -3.88 -9.51
N ILE A 80 9.81 -3.13 -9.36
CA ILE A 80 9.89 -1.72 -8.97
C ILE A 80 10.43 -1.59 -7.54
N ARG A 81 9.98 -2.46 -6.63
CA ARG A 81 10.45 -2.45 -5.24
C ARG A 81 11.96 -2.66 -5.16
N GLU A 82 12.47 -3.61 -5.92
CA GLU A 82 13.91 -3.88 -5.97
C GLU A 82 14.68 -2.68 -6.52
N PHE A 83 14.14 -2.05 -7.55
CA PHE A 83 14.74 -0.84 -8.12
C PHE A 83 14.78 0.29 -7.08
N VAL A 84 13.69 0.53 -6.37
CA VAL A 84 13.62 1.57 -5.33
C VAL A 84 14.63 1.29 -4.22
N ALA A 85 14.71 0.04 -3.77
CA ALA A 85 15.64 -0.34 -2.70
C ALA A 85 17.10 -0.18 -3.12
N ARG A 86 17.42 -0.46 -4.37
CA ARG A 86 18.80 -0.44 -4.88
C ARG A 86 19.25 0.95 -5.34
N GLU A 87 18.37 1.67 -6.06
CA GLU A 87 18.77 2.88 -6.76
C GLU A 87 18.28 4.17 -6.09
N ILE A 88 17.11 4.16 -5.48
CA ILE A 88 16.52 5.37 -4.87
C ILE A 88 16.86 5.47 -3.40
N ARG A 89 16.74 4.36 -2.66
CA ARG A 89 17.07 4.26 -1.22
C ARG A 89 16.40 5.37 -0.41
N PRO A 90 15.06 5.36 -0.31
CA PRO A 90 14.36 6.42 0.42
C PRO A 90 14.82 6.54 1.87
N GLU A 91 14.89 7.76 2.39
CA GLU A 91 15.36 8.00 3.75
C GLU A 91 14.49 7.36 4.83
N PHE A 92 13.19 7.22 4.58
CA PHE A 92 12.30 6.65 5.58
C PHE A 92 12.71 5.23 6.01
N VAL A 93 13.43 4.52 5.15
CA VAL A 93 13.88 3.15 5.44
C VAL A 93 14.79 3.10 6.67
N LYS A 94 15.53 4.17 6.95
CA LYS A 94 16.42 4.26 8.11
C LYS A 94 15.67 4.20 9.43
N LEU A 95 14.39 4.56 9.43
CA LEU A 95 13.56 4.55 10.63
C LEU A 95 12.87 3.22 10.86
N ILE A 96 12.98 2.29 9.93
CA ILE A 96 12.36 0.97 10.06
C ILE A 96 13.22 0.11 10.97
N GLU A 97 12.56 -0.52 11.95
CA GLU A 97 13.24 -1.44 12.87
C GLU A 97 13.87 -2.58 12.09
N GLY A 98 15.16 -2.81 12.29
CA GLY A 98 15.92 -3.80 11.52
C GLY A 98 16.34 -3.34 10.14
N GLY A 99 15.91 -2.17 9.69
CA GLY A 99 16.33 -1.58 8.41
C GLY A 99 15.70 -2.19 7.16
N HIS A 100 14.77 -3.11 7.32
CA HIS A 100 14.12 -3.76 6.18
C HIS A 100 12.73 -4.26 6.55
N PHE A 101 11.92 -4.54 5.54
CA PHE A 101 10.61 -5.16 5.68
C PHE A 101 10.34 -5.98 4.41
N VAL A 102 9.48 -6.99 4.55
CA VAL A 102 9.15 -7.88 3.44
C VAL A 102 7.68 -7.69 3.07
N PRO A 103 7.38 -7.43 1.80
CA PRO A 103 5.99 -7.31 1.38
C PRO A 103 5.31 -8.67 1.37
N LYS A 104 4.04 -8.67 1.69
CA LYS A 104 3.17 -9.82 1.48
C LYS A 104 2.31 -9.51 0.27
N TYR A 105 1.97 -10.54 -0.48
CA TYR A 105 1.06 -10.43 -1.62
C TYR A 105 -0.16 -11.30 -1.34
N ALA A 106 -1.34 -10.74 -1.58
CA ALA A 106 -2.59 -11.44 -1.35
C ALA A 106 -3.45 -11.36 -2.59
N GLU A 107 -3.92 -12.48 -3.07
CA GLU A 107 -4.85 -12.53 -4.19
C GLU A 107 -6.26 -12.17 -3.71
N ILE A 108 -6.93 -11.28 -4.43
CA ILE A 108 -8.31 -10.90 -4.11
C ILE A 108 -9.22 -11.96 -4.74
N VAL A 109 -9.77 -12.82 -3.89
CA VAL A 109 -10.53 -13.99 -4.34
C VAL A 109 -12.05 -13.79 -4.28
N SER A 110 -12.50 -12.73 -3.63
CA SER A 110 -13.93 -12.45 -3.50
C SER A 110 -14.16 -10.96 -3.33
N MET A 111 -15.15 -10.44 -4.03
CA MET A 111 -15.66 -9.10 -3.83
C MET A 111 -17.17 -9.13 -4.05
N THR A 112 -17.91 -8.24 -3.42
CA THR A 112 -19.36 -8.14 -3.65
C THR A 112 -19.58 -7.50 -5.03
N PRO A 113 -20.35 -8.14 -5.94
CA PRO A 113 -20.66 -7.51 -7.23
C PRO A 113 -21.40 -6.20 -7.05
N GLN A 114 -21.11 -5.22 -7.93
CA GLN A 114 -21.70 -3.89 -7.83
C GLN A 114 -23.23 -3.95 -7.87
N GLU A 115 -23.80 -4.84 -8.68
CA GLU A 115 -25.26 -5.00 -8.77
C GLU A 115 -25.90 -5.38 -7.43
N VAL A 116 -25.19 -6.16 -6.61
CA VAL A 116 -25.67 -6.53 -5.27
C VAL A 116 -25.64 -5.30 -4.36
N LEU A 117 -24.56 -4.51 -4.44
CA LEU A 117 -24.41 -3.29 -3.64
C LEU A 117 -25.44 -2.22 -4.03
N ASP A 118 -25.69 -2.08 -5.33
CA ASP A 118 -26.71 -1.14 -5.84
C ASP A 118 -28.09 -1.53 -5.36
N LYS A 119 -28.40 -2.81 -5.38
CA LYS A 119 -29.70 -3.33 -4.92
C LYS A 119 -29.89 -3.10 -3.42
N ALA A 120 -28.84 -3.30 -2.64
CA ALA A 120 -28.88 -3.05 -1.19
C ALA A 120 -29.14 -1.58 -0.89
N ALA A 121 -28.51 -0.66 -1.62
CA ALA A 121 -28.71 0.76 -1.45
C ALA A 121 -30.14 1.17 -1.82
N ALA A 122 -30.74 0.55 -2.84
CA ALA A 122 -32.09 0.85 -3.28
C ALA A 122 -33.17 0.33 -2.33
N ALA A 123 -32.83 -0.61 -1.45
CA ALA A 123 -33.78 -1.21 -0.50
C ALA A 123 -34.01 -0.35 0.76
N GLU A 124 -33.28 0.73 0.95
CA GLU A 124 -33.43 1.60 2.11
C GLU A 124 -34.60 2.58 2.00
#